data_0babc9cc0ee7b74d036dd49e6d46f894
#
_entry.id   0babc9cc0ee7b74d036dd49e6d46f894
#
_cell.length_a   1.000
_cell.length_b   1.000
_cell.length_c   1.000
_cell.angle_alpha   90.00
_cell.angle_beta   90.00
_cell.angle_gamma   90.00
#
_symmetry.space_group_name_H-M   'P 1'
#
loop_
_entity.id
_entity.type
_entity.pdbx_description
1 polymer ?
#
loop_
_entity_poly.entity_id
_entity_poly.type
_entity_poly.pdbx_seq_one_letter_code
_entity_poly.pdbx_strand_id
1 'polypeptide(L)'
;MKRQKNKIQQTDFTDKTKSFHAFPPHFQRRSHGKHKKLTFPSIRYKLPGFMTIFAKSEHILMKALLLTGLLFILILPGCRKETSILPLLQSVEELIPMYADSASVLLDSIQAPDELTDKDFAHWCMLCGKVTDKAATGLLPIYQWQRAQQWFTEHGTAKEQAQIDLYLGRAYVEDGEYDKAMQIYADALQLAKEHQAYNVAGYICSKTIRL
;
A
#
# COMPACT_ATOMS: atom_id res chain seq x y z
N MET A 1 16.66 25.69 -41.58
CA MET A 1 15.42 26.04 -42.36
C MET A 1 14.23 25.29 -41.82
N LYS A 2 13.13 26.03 -41.60
CA LYS A 2 11.75 25.61 -41.20
C LYS A 2 11.55 24.92 -39.85
N ARG A 3 11.26 25.75 -38.83
CA ARG A 3 10.54 25.41 -37.59
C ARG A 3 9.08 25.13 -37.96
N GLN A 4 8.57 23.95 -37.59
CA GLN A 4 7.14 23.73 -37.52
C GLN A 4 6.69 23.89 -36.06
N LYS A 5 5.84 24.89 -35.85
CA LYS A 5 5.09 25.14 -34.62
C LYS A 5 3.83 24.24 -34.63
N ASN A 6 3.73 23.26 -33.76
CA ASN A 6 2.46 22.58 -33.52
C ASN A 6 1.66 23.37 -32.47
N LYS A 7 0.57 23.92 -32.93
CA LYS A 7 -0.52 24.53 -32.15
C LYS A 7 -1.31 23.39 -31.48
N ILE A 8 -1.29 23.34 -30.16
CA ILE A 8 -2.22 22.50 -29.39
C ILE A 8 -3.52 23.30 -29.30
N GLN A 9 -4.58 22.74 -29.86
CA GLN A 9 -5.95 23.23 -29.69
C GLN A 9 -6.45 22.88 -28.31
N GLN A 10 -6.76 23.90 -27.56
CA GLN A 10 -7.47 23.87 -26.29
C GLN A 10 -8.95 23.78 -26.62
N THR A 11 -9.57 22.61 -26.40
CA THR A 11 -11.03 22.47 -26.52
C THR A 11 -11.67 22.74 -25.17
N ASP A 12 -12.50 23.79 -25.17
CA ASP A 12 -13.43 24.18 -24.12
C ASP A 12 -14.35 23.02 -23.71
N PHE A 13 -14.38 22.74 -22.42
CA PHE A 13 -15.37 21.87 -21.80
C PHE A 13 -16.18 22.67 -20.78
N THR A 14 -17.05 23.53 -21.29
CA THR A 14 -18.11 24.12 -20.50
C THR A 14 -19.44 23.90 -21.23
N ASP A 15 -20.40 23.42 -20.45
CA ASP A 15 -21.83 23.45 -20.71
C ASP A 15 -22.53 22.09 -20.90
N LYS A 16 -22.94 21.52 -19.77
CA LYS A 16 -24.12 20.66 -19.68
C LYS A 16 -24.63 20.55 -18.24
N THR A 17 -25.20 21.65 -17.74
CA THR A 17 -26.11 21.61 -16.60
C THR A 17 -27.34 22.41 -16.94
N LYS A 18 -28.33 21.80 -17.59
CA LYS A 18 -29.72 22.29 -17.61
C LYS A 18 -30.60 21.15 -18.10
N SER A 19 -31.31 20.51 -17.23
CA SER A 19 -32.71 20.08 -17.43
C SER A 19 -33.12 19.15 -16.26
N PHE A 20 -33.67 19.71 -15.21
CA PHE A 20 -34.59 18.98 -14.35
C PHE A 20 -35.95 19.62 -14.43
N HIS A 21 -36.86 18.85 -15.00
CA HIS A 21 -38.26 19.23 -15.23
C HIS A 21 -39.00 19.40 -13.88
N ALA A 22 -39.77 20.49 -13.84
CA ALA A 22 -40.74 20.83 -12.84
C ALA A 22 -41.86 19.77 -12.75
N PHE A 23 -42.25 19.38 -11.54
CA PHE A 23 -43.51 18.68 -11.28
C PHE A 23 -44.64 19.69 -11.12
N PRO A 24 -45.86 19.37 -11.67
CA PRO A 24 -47.00 20.28 -11.61
C PRO A 24 -47.71 20.23 -10.24
N PRO A 25 -48.30 21.37 -9.81
CA PRO A 25 -49.11 21.43 -8.59
C PRO A 25 -50.56 21.15 -8.94
N HIS A 26 -51.19 20.12 -8.40
CA HIS A 26 -52.64 20.07 -8.17
C HIS A 26 -53.03 18.77 -7.44
N PHE A 27 -53.31 18.86 -6.18
CA PHE A 27 -54.41 18.12 -5.59
C PHE A 27 -54.95 18.82 -4.35
N GLN A 28 -55.87 19.76 -4.57
CA GLN A 28 -56.70 20.35 -3.53
C GLN A 28 -57.89 19.46 -3.31
N ARG A 29 -57.94 18.72 -2.21
CA ARG A 29 -59.18 18.02 -1.81
C ARG A 29 -59.80 18.71 -0.59
N ARG A 30 -60.85 19.48 -0.86
CA ARG A 30 -61.87 19.90 0.15
C ARG A 30 -62.51 18.68 0.76
N SER A 31 -62.54 18.58 2.07
CA SER A 31 -63.57 17.79 2.77
C SER A 31 -64.04 18.58 4.00
N HIS A 32 -65.28 19.05 3.92
CA HIS A 32 -66.09 19.49 5.04
C HIS A 32 -66.49 18.25 5.82
N GLY A 33 -66.06 18.08 7.04
CA GLY A 33 -66.50 17.05 7.98
C GLY A 33 -66.75 17.66 9.37
N LYS A 34 -68.00 17.71 9.73
CA LYS A 34 -68.52 18.23 11.01
C LYS A 34 -67.89 17.50 12.19
N HIS A 35 -67.24 18.22 13.08
CA HIS A 35 -66.73 17.69 14.35
C HIS A 35 -67.87 17.45 15.34
N LYS A 36 -68.19 16.21 15.65
CA LYS A 36 -68.91 15.82 16.84
C LYS A 36 -67.89 15.71 17.97
N LYS A 37 -68.01 16.57 18.99
CA LYS A 37 -67.26 16.48 20.24
C LYS A 37 -67.75 15.21 21.01
N LEU A 38 -66.91 14.20 21.06
CA LEU A 38 -67.04 13.08 21.98
C LEU A 38 -66.28 13.47 23.27
N THR A 39 -67.04 13.80 24.31
CA THR A 39 -66.52 13.96 25.67
C THR A 39 -66.27 12.59 26.26
N PHE A 40 -65.02 12.26 26.44
CA PHE A 40 -64.60 11.08 27.23
C PHE A 40 -64.43 11.47 28.68
N PRO A 41 -64.91 10.68 29.63
CA PRO A 41 -64.72 10.93 31.05
C PRO A 41 -63.27 10.67 31.42
N SER A 42 -62.62 11.66 32.06
CA SER A 42 -61.25 11.55 32.57
C SER A 42 -61.17 10.61 33.76
N ILE A 43 -60.85 9.35 33.51
CA ILE A 43 -60.50 8.41 34.59
C ILE A 43 -59.03 8.63 34.90
N ARG A 44 -58.76 9.33 35.98
CA ARG A 44 -57.42 9.62 36.48
C ARG A 44 -56.93 8.42 37.30
N TYR A 45 -56.28 7.47 36.65
CA TYR A 45 -55.53 6.45 37.37
C TYR A 45 -54.20 7.02 37.84
N LYS A 46 -54.11 7.26 39.13
CA LYS A 46 -52.88 7.61 39.82
C LYS A 46 -52.17 6.29 40.12
N LEU A 47 -51.24 5.88 39.25
CA LEU A 47 -50.26 4.80 39.48
C LEU A 47 -48.91 5.44 39.79
N PRO A 48 -48.56 5.65 41.07
CA PRO A 48 -47.20 6.02 41.42
C PRO A 48 -46.39 4.73 41.52
N GLY A 49 -45.41 4.55 40.66
CA GLY A 49 -44.41 3.51 40.83
C GLY A 49 -43.95 2.77 39.57
N PHE A 50 -44.71 2.84 38.47
CA PHE A 50 -44.34 2.05 37.28
C PHE A 50 -43.45 2.80 36.27
N MET A 51 -43.40 4.13 36.36
CA MET A 51 -42.63 4.94 35.38
C MET A 51 -41.12 5.04 35.67
N THR A 52 -40.69 4.76 36.89
CA THR A 52 -39.27 4.84 37.25
C THR A 52 -38.46 3.60 36.91
N ILE A 53 -39.12 2.45 36.73
CA ILE A 53 -38.45 1.19 36.37
C ILE A 53 -38.15 1.15 34.86
N PHE A 54 -39.02 1.72 34.01
CA PHE A 54 -38.86 1.74 32.57
C PHE A 54 -37.73 2.70 32.14
N ALA A 55 -37.62 3.87 32.74
CA ALA A 55 -36.55 4.85 32.38
C ALA A 55 -35.16 4.35 32.73
N LYS A 56 -35.00 3.53 33.76
CA LYS A 56 -33.70 2.95 34.14
C LYS A 56 -33.29 1.78 33.23
N SER A 57 -34.27 1.08 32.64
CA SER A 57 -34.06 0.00 31.70
C SER A 57 -33.54 0.48 30.35
N GLU A 58 -34.04 1.61 29.85
CA GLU A 58 -33.59 2.15 28.55
C GLU A 58 -32.13 2.63 28.58
N HIS A 59 -31.65 3.24 29.67
CA HIS A 59 -30.27 3.63 29.83
C HIS A 59 -29.29 2.45 29.90
N ILE A 60 -29.73 1.32 30.47
CA ILE A 60 -28.94 0.10 30.53
C ILE A 60 -28.87 -0.56 29.15
N LEU A 61 -30.01 -0.59 28.44
CA LEU A 61 -30.09 -1.14 27.08
C LEU A 61 -29.26 -0.34 26.10
N MET A 62 -29.33 1.01 26.15
CA MET A 62 -28.50 1.88 25.31
C MET A 62 -27.01 1.73 25.61
N LYS A 63 -26.61 1.63 26.89
CA LYS A 63 -25.21 1.39 27.25
C LYS A 63 -24.73 -0.01 26.79
N ALA A 64 -25.56 -1.01 26.90
CA ALA A 64 -25.25 -2.37 26.41
C ALA A 64 -25.09 -2.36 24.87
N LEU A 65 -25.98 -1.67 24.15
CA LEU A 65 -25.91 -1.52 22.68
C LEU A 65 -24.66 -0.76 22.22
N LEU A 66 -24.28 0.29 22.95
CA LEU A 66 -23.06 1.04 22.68
C LEU A 66 -21.80 0.21 22.97
N LEU A 67 -21.80 -0.55 24.06
CA LEU A 67 -20.69 -1.45 24.42
C LEU A 67 -20.55 -2.61 23.42
N THR A 68 -21.65 -3.21 22.98
CA THR A 68 -21.65 -4.27 21.96
C THR A 68 -21.24 -3.72 20.58
N GLY A 69 -21.68 -2.50 20.23
CA GLY A 69 -21.25 -1.81 19.01
C GLY A 69 -19.77 -1.49 19.02
N LEU A 70 -19.23 -0.98 20.14
CA LEU A 70 -17.81 -0.72 20.31
C LEU A 70 -16.98 -2.00 20.26
N LEU A 71 -17.46 -3.08 20.90
CA LEU A 71 -16.83 -4.39 20.85
C LEU A 71 -16.83 -4.98 19.44
N PHE A 72 -17.91 -4.77 18.67
CA PHE A 72 -18.01 -5.22 17.28
C PHE A 72 -17.01 -4.49 16.36
N ILE A 73 -16.77 -3.20 16.61
CA ILE A 73 -15.75 -2.41 15.89
C ILE A 73 -14.33 -2.92 16.21
N LEU A 74 -14.08 -3.33 17.45
CA LEU A 74 -12.78 -3.88 17.87
C LEU A 74 -12.52 -5.29 17.35
N ILE A 75 -13.56 -6.05 17.02
CA ILE A 75 -13.48 -7.44 16.52
C ILE A 75 -13.48 -7.48 14.99
N LEU A 76 -13.79 -6.38 14.29
CA LEU A 76 -13.54 -6.30 12.86
C LEU A 76 -12.03 -6.42 12.65
N PRO A 77 -11.47 -7.61 12.40
CA PRO A 77 -10.12 -7.68 11.88
C PRO A 77 -10.22 -6.93 10.57
N GLY A 78 -9.48 -5.84 10.45
CA GLY A 78 -9.18 -5.31 9.15
C GLY A 78 -8.59 -6.46 8.36
N CYS A 79 -9.40 -7.16 7.59
CA CYS A 79 -8.91 -8.03 6.53
C CYS A 79 -8.17 -7.10 5.57
N ARG A 80 -6.91 -6.75 5.91
CA ARG A 80 -5.91 -6.49 4.89
C ARG A 80 -5.84 -7.80 4.13
N LYS A 81 -6.46 -7.85 2.96
CA LYS A 81 -6.11 -8.81 1.95
C LYS A 81 -4.60 -8.60 1.76
N GLU A 82 -3.79 -9.45 2.35
CA GLU A 82 -2.41 -9.61 1.91
C GLU A 82 -2.51 -10.09 0.47
N THR A 83 -2.55 -9.14 -0.44
CA THR A 83 -2.42 -9.46 -1.86
C THR A 83 -0.96 -9.86 -1.99
N SER A 84 -0.71 -11.16 -1.98
CA SER A 84 0.63 -11.69 -2.19
C SER A 84 1.21 -11.04 -3.45
N ILE A 85 2.32 -10.34 -3.32
CA ILE A 85 3.01 -9.73 -4.47
C ILE A 85 3.89 -10.76 -5.20
N LEU A 86 3.94 -11.99 -4.68
CA LEU A 86 4.77 -13.06 -5.23
C LEU A 86 4.56 -13.29 -6.75
N PRO A 87 3.31 -13.33 -7.29
CA PRO A 87 3.12 -13.47 -8.73
C PRO A 87 3.71 -12.32 -9.53
N LEU A 88 3.65 -11.09 -8.98
CA LEU A 88 4.25 -9.92 -9.62
C LEU A 88 5.78 -10.05 -9.63
N LEU A 89 6.40 -10.41 -8.51
CA LEU A 89 7.85 -10.58 -8.41
C LEU A 89 8.35 -11.69 -9.33
N GLN A 90 7.61 -12.79 -9.47
CA GLN A 90 7.93 -13.85 -10.43
C GLN A 90 7.89 -13.35 -11.88
N SER A 91 6.84 -12.61 -12.26
CA SER A 91 6.75 -11.99 -13.58
C SER A 91 7.91 -11.04 -13.86
N VAL A 92 8.32 -10.24 -12.87
CA VAL A 92 9.49 -9.38 -12.96
C VAL A 92 10.76 -10.19 -13.21
N GLU A 93 10.98 -11.25 -12.45
CA GLU A 93 12.19 -12.08 -12.59
C GLU A 93 12.31 -12.69 -13.98
N GLU A 94 11.19 -13.14 -14.57
CA GLU A 94 11.15 -13.66 -15.93
C GLU A 94 11.43 -12.59 -16.99
N LEU A 95 11.06 -11.33 -16.75
CA LEU A 95 11.25 -10.23 -17.70
C LEU A 95 12.68 -9.68 -17.71
N ILE A 96 13.39 -9.69 -16.58
CA ILE A 96 14.73 -9.07 -16.44
C ILE A 96 15.72 -9.49 -17.54
N PRO A 97 15.81 -10.75 -17.99
CA PRO A 97 16.81 -11.15 -18.99
C PRO A 97 16.67 -10.43 -20.32
N MET A 98 15.43 -10.13 -20.74
CA MET A 98 15.14 -9.63 -22.09
C MET A 98 14.50 -8.23 -22.10
N TYR A 99 13.80 -7.85 -21.03
CA TYR A 99 12.98 -6.63 -20.96
C TYR A 99 13.16 -5.93 -19.62
N ALA A 100 14.42 -5.58 -19.28
CA ALA A 100 14.74 -4.96 -17.99
C ALA A 100 14.00 -3.66 -17.73
N ASP A 101 13.76 -2.84 -18.76
CA ASP A 101 12.97 -1.61 -18.62
C ASP A 101 11.51 -1.88 -18.25
N SER A 102 10.90 -2.92 -18.85
CA SER A 102 9.53 -3.33 -18.48
C SER A 102 9.48 -3.91 -17.07
N ALA A 103 10.51 -4.65 -16.66
CA ALA A 103 10.66 -5.15 -15.31
C ALA A 103 10.76 -4.01 -14.28
N SER A 104 11.50 -2.93 -14.61
CA SER A 104 11.57 -1.72 -13.78
C SER A 104 10.18 -1.11 -13.55
N VAL A 105 9.41 -0.90 -14.62
CA VAL A 105 8.05 -0.34 -14.53
C VAL A 105 7.14 -1.17 -13.61
N LEU A 106 7.27 -2.51 -13.66
CA LEU A 106 6.49 -3.39 -12.77
C LEU A 106 6.93 -3.25 -11.31
N LEU A 107 8.23 -3.14 -11.03
CA LEU A 107 8.72 -2.91 -9.66
C LEU A 107 8.27 -1.54 -9.12
N ASP A 108 8.30 -0.51 -9.97
CA ASP A 108 7.85 0.85 -9.62
C ASP A 108 6.32 0.93 -9.39
N SER A 109 5.55 -0.04 -9.85
CA SER A 109 4.12 -0.12 -9.57
C SER A 109 3.79 -0.45 -8.12
N ILE A 110 4.76 -0.93 -7.34
CA ILE A 110 4.63 -1.20 -5.90
C ILE A 110 4.77 0.13 -5.14
N GLN A 111 3.63 0.74 -4.80
CA GLN A 111 3.57 2.11 -4.24
C GLN A 111 4.15 2.23 -2.83
N ALA A 112 4.12 1.17 -2.03
CA ALA A 112 4.56 1.20 -0.63
C ALA A 112 5.43 -0.04 -0.32
N PRO A 113 6.63 -0.15 -0.89
CA PRO A 113 7.48 -1.32 -0.69
C PRO A 113 7.85 -1.52 0.78
N ASP A 114 7.98 -0.47 1.56
CA ASP A 114 8.32 -0.54 2.99
C ASP A 114 7.22 -1.20 3.85
N GLU A 115 5.98 -1.29 3.34
CA GLU A 115 4.86 -1.99 4.00
C GLU A 115 4.81 -3.49 3.70
N LEU A 116 5.67 -3.98 2.80
CA LEU A 116 5.77 -5.39 2.48
C LEU A 116 6.28 -6.21 3.68
N THR A 117 5.95 -7.51 3.69
CA THR A 117 6.61 -8.44 4.61
C THR A 117 8.11 -8.42 4.39
N ASP A 118 8.93 -8.71 5.40
CA ASP A 118 10.40 -8.68 5.25
C ASP A 118 10.89 -9.61 4.14
N LYS A 119 10.23 -10.75 3.95
CA LYS A 119 10.49 -11.67 2.86
C LYS A 119 10.24 -11.03 1.50
N ASP A 120 9.05 -10.51 1.28
CA ASP A 120 8.66 -9.94 -0.02
C ASP A 120 9.47 -8.68 -0.32
N PHE A 121 9.75 -7.88 0.71
CA PHE A 121 10.61 -6.71 0.63
C PHE A 121 12.04 -7.08 0.19
N ALA A 122 12.64 -8.10 0.81
CA ALA A 122 13.99 -8.54 0.48
C ALA A 122 14.08 -9.06 -0.97
N HIS A 123 13.08 -9.84 -1.40
CA HIS A 123 13.00 -10.30 -2.78
C HIS A 123 12.78 -9.14 -3.77
N TRP A 124 11.94 -8.17 -3.43
CA TRP A 124 11.76 -6.95 -4.23
C TRP A 124 13.08 -6.18 -4.38
N CYS A 125 13.82 -5.94 -3.28
CA CYS A 125 15.16 -5.32 -3.33
C CYS A 125 16.11 -6.08 -4.25
N MET A 126 16.16 -7.42 -4.13
CA MET A 126 17.01 -8.25 -4.98
C MET A 126 16.71 -8.05 -6.48
N LEU A 127 15.42 -7.98 -6.83
CA LEU A 127 14.99 -7.76 -8.22
C LEU A 127 15.32 -6.34 -8.68
N CYS A 128 15.16 -5.31 -7.82
CA CYS A 128 15.60 -3.95 -8.11
C CYS A 128 17.09 -3.90 -8.44
N GLY A 129 17.93 -4.60 -7.66
CA GLY A 129 19.35 -4.72 -7.95
C GLY A 129 19.65 -5.39 -9.29
N LYS A 130 18.98 -6.52 -9.59
CA LYS A 130 19.13 -7.21 -10.87
C LYS A 130 18.70 -6.34 -12.06
N VAL A 131 17.65 -5.54 -11.90
CA VAL A 131 17.19 -4.57 -12.92
C VAL A 131 18.23 -3.47 -13.12
N THR A 132 18.75 -2.88 -12.04
CA THR A 132 19.79 -1.83 -12.09
C THR A 132 21.06 -2.29 -12.82
N ASP A 133 21.35 -3.58 -12.83
CA ASP A 133 22.49 -4.13 -13.57
C ASP A 133 22.30 -4.11 -15.10
N LYS A 134 21.07 -4.03 -15.56
CA LYS A 134 20.71 -4.14 -16.99
C LYS A 134 20.06 -2.89 -17.55
N ALA A 135 19.26 -2.20 -16.75
CA ALA A 135 18.61 -0.94 -17.07
C ALA A 135 19.34 0.20 -16.34
N ALA A 136 19.33 1.39 -16.94
CA ALA A 136 19.95 2.58 -16.33
C ALA A 136 19.06 3.17 -15.23
N THR A 137 18.70 2.37 -14.23
CA THR A 137 17.93 2.80 -13.06
C THR A 137 18.86 3.14 -11.90
N GLY A 138 18.43 4.04 -11.01
CA GLY A 138 19.17 4.35 -9.77
C GLY A 138 19.14 3.20 -8.77
N LEU A 139 20.06 3.24 -7.82
CA LEU A 139 20.03 2.32 -6.67
C LEU A 139 18.99 2.76 -5.64
N LEU A 140 18.50 1.81 -4.88
CA LEU A 140 17.65 2.07 -3.73
C LEU A 140 18.45 2.75 -2.61
N PRO A 141 17.79 3.45 -1.67
CA PRO A 141 18.45 3.99 -0.47
C PRO A 141 19.15 2.91 0.36
N ILE A 142 20.25 3.27 1.02
CA ILE A 142 21.08 2.35 1.82
C ILE A 142 20.24 1.58 2.86
N TYR A 143 19.29 2.22 3.55
CA TYR A 143 18.49 1.57 4.58
C TYR A 143 17.63 0.42 4.04
N GLN A 144 17.19 0.51 2.80
CA GLN A 144 16.43 -0.56 2.15
C GLN A 144 17.32 -1.76 1.86
N TRP A 145 18.53 -1.53 1.36
CA TRP A 145 19.52 -2.59 1.17
C TRP A 145 19.92 -3.26 2.50
N GLN A 146 20.11 -2.48 3.57
CA GLN A 146 20.41 -3.01 4.90
C GLN A 146 19.28 -3.90 5.43
N ARG A 147 18.02 -3.49 5.28
CA ARG A 147 16.87 -4.31 5.67
C ARG A 147 16.82 -5.62 4.86
N ALA A 148 17.04 -5.56 3.56
CA ALA A 148 17.10 -6.76 2.73
C ALA A 148 18.30 -7.66 3.08
N GLN A 149 19.47 -7.10 3.34
CA GLN A 149 20.67 -7.80 3.80
C GLN A 149 20.39 -8.60 5.08
N GLN A 150 19.76 -7.96 6.08
CA GLN A 150 19.42 -8.63 7.33
C GLN A 150 18.57 -9.88 7.07
N TRP A 151 17.53 -9.76 6.24
CA TRP A 151 16.68 -10.90 5.93
C TRP A 151 17.44 -12.03 5.22
N PHE A 152 18.27 -11.71 4.21
CA PHE A 152 19.04 -12.72 3.48
C PHE A 152 20.14 -13.36 4.33
N THR A 153 20.70 -12.64 5.31
CA THR A 153 21.66 -13.20 6.27
C THR A 153 21.04 -14.33 7.09
N GLU A 154 19.77 -14.22 7.44
CA GLU A 154 19.07 -15.21 8.27
C GLU A 154 18.42 -16.32 7.43
N HIS A 155 18.00 -16.04 6.20
CA HIS A 155 17.12 -16.93 5.41
C HIS A 155 17.64 -17.23 4.01
N GLY A 156 18.61 -16.47 3.51
CA GLY A 156 19.10 -16.57 2.16
C GLY A 156 20.21 -17.64 1.99
N THR A 157 20.43 -18.02 0.74
CA THR A 157 21.63 -18.78 0.36
C THR A 157 22.87 -17.87 0.38
N ALA A 158 24.06 -18.43 0.54
CA ALA A 158 25.31 -17.67 0.51
C ALA A 158 25.46 -16.85 -0.80
N LYS A 159 24.95 -17.38 -1.92
CA LYS A 159 24.94 -16.65 -3.20
C LYS A 159 24.03 -15.41 -3.14
N GLU A 160 22.85 -15.51 -2.57
CA GLU A 160 21.91 -14.39 -2.43
C GLU A 160 22.44 -13.36 -1.44
N GLN A 161 23.04 -13.81 -0.32
CA GLN A 161 23.72 -12.91 0.63
C GLN A 161 24.82 -12.12 -0.05
N ALA A 162 25.75 -12.78 -0.76
CA ALA A 162 26.81 -12.10 -1.48
C ALA A 162 26.28 -11.16 -2.57
N GLN A 163 25.13 -11.47 -3.18
CA GLN A 163 24.53 -10.62 -4.19
C GLN A 163 23.87 -9.38 -3.61
N ILE A 164 23.18 -9.49 -2.47
CA ILE A 164 22.60 -8.33 -1.79
C ILE A 164 23.68 -7.42 -1.22
N ASP A 165 24.78 -7.99 -0.69
CA ASP A 165 25.94 -7.25 -0.22
C ASP A 165 26.63 -6.47 -1.35
N LEU A 166 26.70 -7.04 -2.55
CA LEU A 166 27.16 -6.32 -3.73
C LEU A 166 26.34 -5.04 -3.98
N TYR A 167 25.00 -5.12 -3.90
CA TYR A 167 24.14 -3.96 -4.12
C TYR A 167 24.24 -2.94 -3.00
N LEU A 168 24.33 -3.39 -1.75
CA LEU A 168 24.57 -2.51 -0.59
C LEU A 168 25.91 -1.79 -0.71
N GLY A 169 26.98 -2.52 -1.10
CA GLY A 169 28.28 -1.91 -1.34
C GLY A 169 28.25 -0.83 -2.44
N ARG A 170 27.50 -1.06 -3.52
CA ARG A 170 27.28 -0.06 -4.57
C ARG A 170 26.56 1.18 -4.06
N ALA A 171 25.53 1.00 -3.22
CA ALA A 171 24.82 2.11 -2.60
C ALA A 171 25.73 2.94 -1.69
N TYR A 172 26.63 2.31 -0.95
CA TYR A 172 27.65 3.03 -0.17
C TYR A 172 28.65 3.79 -1.07
N VAL A 173 29.00 3.24 -2.23
CA VAL A 173 29.85 3.96 -3.20
C VAL A 173 29.15 5.23 -3.71
N GLU A 174 27.86 5.15 -4.05
CA GLU A 174 27.08 6.31 -4.51
C GLU A 174 26.94 7.38 -3.41
N ASP A 175 26.90 6.97 -2.15
CA ASP A 175 26.86 7.88 -0.99
C ASP A 175 28.26 8.43 -0.58
N GLY A 176 29.33 7.95 -1.23
CA GLY A 176 30.70 8.36 -0.93
C GLY A 176 31.34 7.67 0.27
N GLU A 177 30.70 6.67 0.84
CA GLU A 177 31.15 5.89 2.00
C GLU A 177 32.06 4.72 1.55
N TYR A 178 33.18 5.05 0.92
CA TYR A 178 34.06 4.07 0.26
C TYR A 178 34.64 3.02 1.20
N ASP A 179 34.96 3.38 2.43
CA ASP A 179 35.50 2.43 3.42
C ASP A 179 34.50 1.34 3.76
N LYS A 180 33.22 1.71 3.93
CA LYS A 180 32.14 0.74 4.16
C LYS A 180 31.89 -0.12 2.94
N ALA A 181 31.90 0.50 1.76
CA ALA A 181 31.74 -0.23 0.51
C ALA A 181 32.82 -1.30 0.32
N MET A 182 34.09 -0.95 0.57
CA MET A 182 35.22 -1.86 0.45
C MET A 182 35.13 -3.03 1.42
N GLN A 183 34.74 -2.77 2.67
CA GLN A 183 34.55 -3.82 3.67
C GLN A 183 33.46 -4.81 3.22
N ILE A 184 32.29 -4.30 2.81
CA ILE A 184 31.19 -5.14 2.35
C ILE A 184 31.56 -5.93 1.11
N TYR A 185 32.26 -5.33 0.15
CA TYR A 185 32.74 -6.04 -1.04
C TYR A 185 33.74 -7.16 -0.69
N ALA A 186 34.63 -6.95 0.29
CA ALA A 186 35.57 -7.96 0.74
C ALA A 186 34.86 -9.15 1.35
N ASP A 187 33.90 -8.89 2.24
CA ASP A 187 33.11 -9.92 2.91
C ASP A 187 32.24 -10.70 1.91
N ALA A 188 31.54 -9.99 1.00
CA ALA A 188 30.73 -10.60 -0.06
C ALA A 188 31.59 -11.45 -1.03
N LEU A 189 32.80 -10.99 -1.36
CA LEU A 189 33.72 -11.73 -2.24
C LEU A 189 34.23 -13.02 -1.57
N GLN A 190 34.54 -12.95 -0.28
CA GLN A 190 34.94 -14.13 0.47
C GLN A 190 33.80 -15.14 0.50
N LEU A 191 32.60 -14.72 0.89
CA LEU A 191 31.41 -15.58 0.93
C LEU A 191 31.11 -16.22 -0.43
N ALA A 192 31.16 -15.42 -1.51
CA ALA A 192 30.92 -15.92 -2.85
C ALA A 192 31.97 -16.97 -3.30
N LYS A 193 33.25 -16.81 -2.93
CA LYS A 193 34.31 -17.78 -3.24
C LYS A 193 34.15 -19.07 -2.45
N GLU A 194 33.89 -18.99 -1.14
CA GLU A 194 33.69 -20.14 -0.28
C GLU A 194 32.56 -21.05 -0.73
N HIS A 195 31.51 -20.44 -1.28
CA HIS A 195 30.32 -21.15 -1.78
C HIS A 195 30.27 -21.31 -3.31
N GLN A 196 31.40 -21.12 -4.00
CA GLN A 196 31.56 -21.31 -5.44
C GLN A 196 30.58 -20.48 -6.31
N ALA A 197 30.10 -19.35 -5.79
CA ALA A 197 29.25 -18.40 -6.52
C ALA A 197 30.11 -17.50 -7.44
N TYR A 198 30.89 -18.10 -8.34
CA TYR A 198 31.93 -17.42 -9.14
C TYR A 198 31.38 -16.28 -10.02
N ASN A 199 30.13 -16.38 -10.49
CA ASN A 199 29.49 -15.30 -11.23
C ASN A 199 29.31 -14.04 -10.37
N VAL A 200 28.89 -14.19 -9.10
CA VAL A 200 28.76 -13.07 -8.15
C VAL A 200 30.15 -12.53 -7.78
N ALA A 201 31.10 -13.42 -7.48
CA ALA A 201 32.47 -13.04 -7.17
C ALA A 201 33.11 -12.20 -8.31
N GLY A 202 32.93 -12.63 -9.56
CA GLY A 202 33.42 -11.87 -10.74
C GLY A 202 32.78 -10.49 -10.86
N TYR A 203 31.49 -10.40 -10.53
CA TYR A 203 30.77 -9.13 -10.57
C TYR A 203 31.23 -8.17 -9.46
N ILE A 204 31.45 -8.67 -8.23
CA ILE A 204 32.02 -7.88 -7.12
C ILE A 204 33.40 -7.36 -7.52
N CYS A 205 34.31 -8.22 -8.02
CA CYS A 205 35.63 -7.78 -8.47
C CYS A 205 35.55 -6.65 -9.53
N SER A 206 34.62 -6.77 -10.48
CA SER A 206 34.45 -5.74 -11.52
C SER A 206 33.99 -4.38 -10.97
N LYS A 207 33.29 -4.35 -9.84
CA LYS A 207 32.85 -3.10 -9.20
C LYS A 207 33.95 -2.52 -8.30
N THR A 208 34.68 -3.39 -7.60
CA THR A 208 35.79 -2.95 -6.72
C THR A 208 36.94 -2.27 -7.52
N ILE A 209 37.21 -2.71 -8.74
CA ILE A 209 38.28 -2.11 -9.58
C ILE A 209 37.94 -0.68 -10.04
N ARG A 210 36.69 -0.29 -9.99
CA ARG A 210 36.22 1.04 -10.43
C ARG A 210 36.11 2.09 -9.30
N LEU A 211 36.52 1.73 -8.11
CA LEU A 211 36.64 2.61 -6.95
C LEU A 211 38.00 3.30 -6.97
#